data_d8315fc5cfb0c69e86fad88998be844a
#
_entry.id   d8315fc5cfb0c69e86fad88998be844a
#
_cell.length_a   1.000
_cell.length_b   1.000
_cell.length_c   1.000
_cell.angle_alpha   90.00
_cell.angle_beta   90.00
_cell.angle_gamma   90.00
#
_symmetry.space_group_name_H-M   'P 1'
#
loop_
_entity.id
_entity.type
_entity.pdbx_description
1 polymer ?
#
loop_
_entity_poly.entity_id
_entity_poly.type
_entity_poly.pdbx_seq_one_letter_code
_entity_poly.pdbx_strand_id
1 'polypeptide(L)'
;MSRVWKIVVTIALFSVTSAKAQHSQEDRRIHLADPFILLHDDTYYAYGTHNRNGIEYYTSKELKNWHYGGIALHKDNSYGTKWFWAPEVYLIEGKFYMYYTAENRICVAIADSPIGPFKQVEKVSMLPNEHAIDNTLFIDDDGTPYLFYVHIKHGFHIKVAELERDYITIKQNTITHCVKPKQQWEQVEGKVNEGPSIIKHDGLYFMFYSGNGYKSQNYGIGCAIARNIRGPWRKLPENPILQLPGRLVGSGHGAPFYDKAGKLHYVFHAHNSKEKVHPRCMYIARMAIKRSGKEYHPVINHKYTTPKVIKQ
;
A
#
# COMPACT_ATOMS: atom_id res chain seq x y z
N MET A 1 -5.85 -88.26 37.73
CA MET A 1 -6.67 -87.13 37.19
C MET A 1 -5.82 -85.93 37.07
N SER A 2 -5.24 -85.64 35.86
CA SER A 2 -4.38 -84.52 35.59
C SER A 2 -5.18 -83.39 34.93
N ARG A 3 -5.18 -82.22 35.57
CA ARG A 3 -5.76 -80.98 35.03
C ARG A 3 -4.73 -80.28 34.17
N VAL A 4 -4.96 -80.16 32.87
CA VAL A 4 -4.17 -79.34 31.94
C VAL A 4 -4.69 -77.94 31.96
N TRP A 5 -3.81 -76.97 32.31
CA TRP A 5 -4.12 -75.59 32.24
C TRP A 5 -3.72 -75.07 30.84
N LYS A 6 -4.72 -74.53 30.09
CA LYS A 6 -4.46 -73.81 28.84
C LYS A 6 -4.12 -72.38 29.15
N ILE A 7 -2.90 -71.98 28.82
CA ILE A 7 -2.47 -70.53 28.85
C ILE A 7 -2.95 -69.88 27.54
N VAL A 8 -3.83 -68.92 27.65
CA VAL A 8 -4.22 -68.04 26.53
C VAL A 8 -3.31 -66.85 26.52
N VAL A 9 -2.43 -66.80 25.52
CA VAL A 9 -1.56 -65.61 25.30
C VAL A 9 -2.33 -64.63 24.40
N THR A 10 -2.77 -63.50 24.97
CA THR A 10 -3.39 -62.41 24.23
C THR A 10 -2.28 -61.51 23.68
N ILE A 11 -2.07 -61.56 22.37
CA ILE A 11 -1.16 -60.64 21.67
C ILE A 11 -1.90 -59.32 21.44
N ALA A 12 -1.53 -58.26 22.16
CA ALA A 12 -1.99 -56.90 21.91
C ALA A 12 -1.21 -56.33 20.73
N LEU A 13 -1.86 -56.19 19.59
CA LEU A 13 -1.32 -55.43 18.44
C LEU A 13 -1.42 -53.94 18.74
N PHE A 14 -0.29 -53.33 19.08
CA PHE A 14 -0.17 -51.87 19.09
C PHE A 14 -0.06 -51.35 17.65
N SER A 15 -1.16 -50.80 17.13
CA SER A 15 -1.15 -50.04 15.90
C SER A 15 -0.47 -48.70 16.16
N VAL A 16 0.78 -48.53 15.72
CA VAL A 16 1.49 -47.24 15.72
C VAL A 16 0.90 -46.43 14.56
N THR A 17 -0.06 -45.57 14.87
CA THR A 17 -0.51 -44.53 13.95
C THR A 17 0.59 -43.49 13.85
N SER A 18 1.37 -43.54 12.77
CA SER A 18 2.31 -42.48 12.45
C SER A 18 1.51 -41.22 12.11
N ALA A 19 1.43 -40.29 13.06
CA ALA A 19 0.97 -38.94 12.80
C ALA A 19 1.95 -38.32 11.80
N LYS A 20 1.54 -38.22 10.52
CA LYS A 20 2.24 -37.40 9.55
C LYS A 20 2.20 -35.97 10.10
N ALA A 21 3.38 -35.49 10.53
CA ALA A 21 3.59 -34.09 10.85
C ALA A 21 3.19 -33.27 9.61
N GLN A 22 2.07 -32.61 9.70
CA GLN A 22 1.60 -31.68 8.68
C GLN A 22 2.56 -30.52 8.75
N HIS A 23 3.60 -30.51 7.90
CA HIS A 23 4.46 -29.35 7.73
C HIS A 23 3.55 -28.21 7.29
N SER A 24 3.24 -27.31 8.20
CA SER A 24 2.59 -26.03 7.86
C SER A 24 3.51 -25.34 6.87
N GLN A 25 3.06 -25.21 5.64
CA GLN A 25 3.81 -24.51 4.60
C GLN A 25 4.06 -23.08 5.11
N GLU A 26 5.34 -22.72 5.29
CA GLU A 26 5.75 -21.41 5.79
C GLU A 26 5.08 -20.31 4.94
N ASP A 27 4.39 -19.36 5.59
CA ASP A 27 3.81 -18.21 4.88
C ASP A 27 4.93 -17.30 4.39
N ARG A 28 5.16 -17.32 3.09
CA ARG A 28 6.22 -16.54 2.42
C ARG A 28 5.68 -15.28 1.73
N ARG A 29 4.40 -14.96 1.93
CA ARG A 29 3.84 -13.71 1.41
C ARG A 29 4.54 -12.51 2.04
N ILE A 30 4.62 -11.41 1.31
CA ILE A 30 5.16 -10.16 1.84
C ILE A 30 4.08 -9.49 2.69
N HIS A 31 4.34 -9.38 3.97
CA HIS A 31 3.46 -8.72 4.93
C HIS A 31 3.70 -7.21 4.90
N LEU A 32 3.20 -6.56 3.87
CA LEU A 32 3.19 -5.10 3.72
C LEU A 32 1.78 -4.62 3.44
N ALA A 33 1.27 -3.74 4.28
CA ALA A 33 0.10 -2.94 3.99
C ALA A 33 0.52 -1.62 3.32
N ASP A 34 -0.41 -0.97 2.64
CA ASP A 34 -0.21 0.34 2.05
C ASP A 34 1.09 0.38 1.19
N PRO A 35 1.28 -0.60 0.28
CA PRO A 35 2.55 -0.80 -0.39
C PRO A 35 2.77 0.22 -1.50
N PHE A 36 4.01 0.66 -1.63
CA PHE A 36 4.53 1.48 -2.72
C PHE A 36 5.72 0.77 -3.38
N ILE A 37 5.84 0.84 -4.71
CA ILE A 37 6.98 0.27 -5.46
C ILE A 37 7.70 1.38 -6.23
N LEU A 38 8.99 1.54 -5.94
CA LEU A 38 9.95 2.33 -6.72
C LEU A 38 10.75 1.40 -7.63
N LEU A 39 10.86 1.74 -8.91
CA LEU A 39 11.86 1.16 -9.82
C LEU A 39 13.04 2.12 -9.94
N HIS A 40 14.22 1.67 -9.54
CA HIS A 40 15.47 2.44 -9.65
C HIS A 40 16.63 1.49 -9.97
N ASP A 41 17.50 1.86 -10.90
CA ASP A 41 18.68 1.09 -11.35
C ASP A 41 18.38 -0.40 -11.53
N ASP A 42 17.38 -0.70 -12.34
CA ASP A 42 16.96 -2.08 -12.65
C ASP A 42 16.56 -2.93 -11.42
N THR A 43 16.20 -2.28 -10.31
CA THR A 43 15.75 -2.92 -9.08
C THR A 43 14.42 -2.31 -8.62
N TYR A 44 13.48 -3.16 -8.28
CA TYR A 44 12.25 -2.75 -7.60
C TYR A 44 12.48 -2.72 -6.09
N TYR A 45 12.06 -1.63 -5.46
CA TYR A 45 12.06 -1.44 -4.02
C TYR A 45 10.60 -1.33 -3.56
N ALA A 46 10.17 -2.19 -2.66
CA ALA A 46 8.85 -2.12 -2.06
C ALA A 46 8.95 -1.63 -0.61
N TYR A 47 8.14 -0.65 -0.28
CA TYR A 47 7.99 -0.10 1.07
C TYR A 47 6.52 -0.24 1.48
N GLY A 48 6.25 -0.21 2.79
CA GLY A 48 4.86 -0.26 3.27
C GLY A 48 4.76 -0.25 4.79
N THR A 49 3.53 -0.38 5.25
CA THR A 49 3.16 -0.40 6.66
C THR A 49 3.28 -1.81 7.22
N HIS A 50 4.17 -2.03 8.16
CA HIS A 50 4.27 -3.28 8.91
C HIS A 50 5.10 -3.14 10.19
N ASN A 51 6.31 -2.59 10.10
CA ASN A 51 7.29 -2.60 11.18
C ASN A 51 6.99 -1.53 12.25
N ARG A 52 7.14 -1.90 13.53
CA ARG A 52 6.91 -1.00 14.65
C ARG A 52 8.05 -0.02 14.91
N ASN A 53 9.25 -0.34 14.42
CA ASN A 53 10.47 0.47 14.62
C ASN A 53 10.76 1.44 13.47
N GLY A 54 9.85 1.53 12.49
CA GLY A 54 10.02 2.41 11.33
C GLY A 54 9.45 1.80 10.06
N ILE A 55 10.07 2.11 8.93
CA ILE A 55 9.66 1.65 7.61
C ILE A 55 10.70 0.69 7.06
N GLU A 56 10.27 -0.53 6.75
CA GLU A 56 11.08 -1.58 6.14
C GLU A 56 10.98 -1.56 4.61
N TYR A 57 11.93 -2.23 3.96
CA TYR A 57 11.92 -2.37 2.52
C TYR A 57 12.25 -3.80 2.07
N TYR A 58 11.81 -4.09 0.85
CA TYR A 58 12.13 -5.32 0.13
C TYR A 58 12.65 -4.97 -1.26
N THR A 59 13.46 -5.84 -1.85
CA THR A 59 14.01 -5.67 -3.20
C THR A 59 13.67 -6.84 -4.10
N SER A 60 13.48 -6.56 -5.40
CA SER A 60 13.26 -7.57 -6.43
C SER A 60 13.82 -7.14 -7.78
N LYS A 61 14.17 -8.12 -8.63
CA LYS A 61 14.49 -7.90 -10.05
C LYS A 61 13.32 -8.23 -11.00
N GLU A 62 12.23 -8.88 -10.47
CA GLU A 62 11.21 -9.50 -11.33
C GLU A 62 9.77 -9.41 -10.78
N LEU A 63 9.52 -8.71 -9.65
CA LEU A 63 8.21 -8.49 -8.99
C LEU A 63 7.59 -9.73 -8.32
N LYS A 64 8.13 -10.93 -8.49
CA LYS A 64 7.56 -12.17 -7.91
C LYS A 64 8.32 -12.63 -6.68
N ASN A 65 9.65 -12.66 -6.79
CA ASN A 65 10.55 -13.07 -5.72
C ASN A 65 11.26 -11.85 -5.14
N TRP A 66 11.24 -11.72 -3.83
CA TRP A 66 11.71 -10.54 -3.11
C TRP A 66 12.64 -10.92 -1.98
N HIS A 67 13.61 -10.07 -1.72
CA HIS A 67 14.52 -10.15 -0.58
C HIS A 67 14.14 -9.09 0.45
N TYR A 68 14.08 -9.47 1.71
CA TYR A 68 13.97 -8.51 2.80
C TYR A 68 15.27 -7.73 2.93
N GLY A 69 15.19 -6.40 2.92
CA GLY A 69 16.36 -5.52 2.94
C GLY A 69 16.66 -4.89 4.29
N GLY A 70 15.72 -4.92 5.22
CA GLY A 70 15.88 -4.28 6.53
C GLY A 70 15.00 -3.03 6.71
N ILE A 71 15.42 -2.13 7.59
CA ILE A 71 14.72 -0.88 7.92
C ILE A 71 15.36 0.28 7.14
N ALA A 72 14.60 0.88 6.23
CA ALA A 72 15.03 2.05 5.46
C ALA A 72 14.96 3.34 6.28
N LEU A 73 13.90 3.52 7.09
CA LEU A 73 13.72 4.62 8.04
C LEU A 73 13.52 4.05 9.44
N HIS A 74 14.48 4.28 10.34
CA HIS A 74 14.32 3.92 11.75
C HIS A 74 13.64 5.07 12.53
N LYS A 75 12.80 4.73 13.51
CA LYS A 75 12.07 5.71 14.34
C LYS A 75 12.95 6.77 14.98
N ASP A 76 14.19 6.42 15.36
CA ASP A 76 15.13 7.36 15.97
C ASP A 76 15.59 8.47 15.00
N ASN A 77 15.33 8.32 13.71
CA ASN A 77 15.62 9.31 12.66
C ASN A 77 14.37 10.05 12.18
N SER A 78 13.26 9.93 12.89
CA SER A 78 11.94 10.40 12.48
C SER A 78 11.27 11.27 13.55
N TYR A 79 10.30 12.07 13.14
CA TYR A 79 9.22 12.56 13.98
C TYR A 79 8.39 11.36 14.47
N GLY A 80 7.96 11.40 15.72
CA GLY A 80 7.16 10.34 16.33
C GLY A 80 7.94 9.05 16.57
N THR A 81 7.33 8.14 17.29
CA THR A 81 7.94 6.88 17.74
C THR A 81 7.14 5.64 17.35
N LYS A 82 5.97 5.85 16.71
CA LYS A 82 5.00 4.80 16.39
C LYS A 82 4.13 5.17 15.19
N TRP A 83 3.39 4.17 14.67
CA TRP A 83 2.40 4.32 13.59
C TRP A 83 3.03 4.84 12.31
N PHE A 84 4.11 4.16 11.88
CA PHE A 84 4.76 4.42 10.60
C PHE A 84 3.96 3.79 9.48
N TRP A 85 3.25 4.62 8.68
CA TRP A 85 2.28 4.14 7.69
C TRP A 85 2.49 4.77 6.32
N ALA A 86 2.02 4.04 5.30
CA ALA A 86 1.87 4.50 3.93
C ALA A 86 3.07 5.30 3.37
N PRO A 87 4.28 4.70 3.37
CA PRO A 87 5.44 5.36 2.81
C PRO A 87 5.41 5.36 1.28
N GLU A 88 5.81 6.46 0.69
CA GLU A 88 6.11 6.58 -0.74
C GLU A 88 7.49 7.21 -0.94
N VAL A 89 8.29 6.70 -1.89
CA VAL A 89 9.67 7.12 -2.09
C VAL A 89 9.88 7.62 -3.52
N TYR A 90 10.44 8.81 -3.64
CA TYR A 90 10.68 9.48 -4.91
C TYR A 90 12.14 9.90 -5.05
N LEU A 91 12.71 9.73 -6.24
CA LEU A 91 14.02 10.27 -6.60
C LEU A 91 13.82 11.69 -7.16
N ILE A 92 14.35 12.68 -6.47
CA ILE A 92 14.25 14.10 -6.83
C ILE A 92 15.63 14.71 -6.74
N GLU A 93 16.14 15.26 -7.83
CA GLU A 93 17.45 15.96 -7.89
C GLU A 93 18.60 15.16 -7.25
N GLY A 94 18.61 13.84 -7.48
CA GLY A 94 19.66 12.93 -7.00
C GLY A 94 19.52 12.50 -5.53
N LYS A 95 18.46 12.90 -4.83
CA LYS A 95 18.14 12.46 -3.47
C LYS A 95 16.83 11.66 -3.44
N PHE A 96 16.70 10.76 -2.48
CA PHE A 96 15.47 10.01 -2.25
C PHE A 96 14.68 10.65 -1.13
N TYR A 97 13.43 11.04 -1.44
CA TYR A 97 12.48 11.60 -0.50
C TYR A 97 11.45 10.54 -0.14
N MET A 98 11.36 10.18 1.12
CA MET A 98 10.32 9.30 1.65
C MET A 98 9.28 10.12 2.37
N TYR A 99 8.08 10.22 1.79
CA TYR A 99 6.92 10.79 2.47
C TYR A 99 6.19 9.65 3.20
N TYR A 100 5.77 9.89 4.42
CA TYR A 100 5.15 8.85 5.26
C TYR A 100 4.29 9.46 6.36
N THR A 101 3.52 8.63 7.01
CA THR A 101 2.76 8.99 8.22
C THR A 101 3.49 8.50 9.46
N ALA A 102 3.61 9.34 10.49
CA ALA A 102 3.96 8.96 11.85
C ALA A 102 3.03 9.68 12.83
N GLU A 103 2.43 8.95 13.81
CA GLU A 103 1.52 9.50 14.82
C GLU A 103 0.39 10.39 14.26
N ASN A 104 -0.24 9.96 13.15
CA ASN A 104 -1.25 10.72 12.38
C ASN A 104 -0.74 12.08 11.87
N ARG A 105 0.52 12.19 11.53
CA ARG A 105 1.16 13.37 10.92
C ARG A 105 1.92 12.96 9.68
N ILE A 106 1.85 13.78 8.65
CA ILE A 106 2.66 13.60 7.45
C ILE A 106 4.06 14.12 7.69
N CYS A 107 5.02 13.30 7.34
CA CYS A 107 6.44 13.55 7.49
C CYS A 107 7.17 13.28 6.18
N VAL A 108 8.34 13.86 6.00
CA VAL A 108 9.26 13.56 4.91
C VAL A 108 10.66 13.36 5.46
N ALA A 109 11.33 12.30 5.02
CA ALA A 109 12.73 11.99 5.34
C ALA A 109 13.53 11.84 4.05
N ILE A 110 14.82 12.12 4.09
CA ILE A 110 15.69 12.16 2.91
C ILE A 110 16.84 11.19 3.10
N ALA A 111 17.30 10.59 1.99
CA ALA A 111 18.46 9.71 1.93
C ALA A 111 19.22 9.87 0.61
N ASP A 112 20.47 9.40 0.58
CA ASP A 112 21.29 9.32 -0.64
C ASP A 112 21.06 8.01 -1.42
N SER A 113 20.31 7.09 -0.85
CA SER A 113 20.05 5.75 -1.40
C SER A 113 18.60 5.33 -1.18
N PRO A 114 17.99 4.55 -2.09
CA PRO A 114 16.63 4.02 -1.90
C PRO A 114 16.52 3.07 -0.71
N ILE A 115 17.60 2.49 -0.24
CA ILE A 115 17.62 1.63 0.96
C ILE A 115 17.78 2.41 2.26
N GLY A 116 17.94 3.75 2.18
CA GLY A 116 18.24 4.60 3.32
C GLY A 116 19.74 4.60 3.73
N PRO A 117 20.06 4.96 4.98
CA PRO A 117 19.13 5.33 6.04
C PRO A 117 18.44 6.66 5.77
N PHE A 118 17.12 6.65 5.73
CA PHE A 118 16.35 7.89 5.65
C PHE A 118 16.39 8.64 6.99
N LYS A 119 16.49 9.97 6.92
CA LYS A 119 16.54 10.84 8.09
C LYS A 119 15.74 12.12 7.84
N GLN A 120 15.01 12.57 8.85
CA GLN A 120 14.51 13.94 8.88
C GLN A 120 15.62 14.85 9.40
N VAL A 121 15.85 15.95 8.69
CA VAL A 121 16.80 16.98 9.15
C VAL A 121 16.27 17.61 10.44
N GLU A 122 15.00 18.02 10.40
CA GLU A 122 14.25 18.45 11.56
C GLU A 122 13.09 17.46 11.79
N LYS A 123 12.97 16.95 13.01
CA LYS A 123 11.93 15.96 13.35
C LYS A 123 10.58 16.65 13.58
N VAL A 124 10.02 17.19 12.50
CA VAL A 124 8.76 17.92 12.49
C VAL A 124 7.79 17.33 11.46
N SER A 125 6.52 17.57 11.67
CA SER A 125 5.47 17.23 10.72
C SER A 125 5.33 18.35 9.67
N MET A 126 5.00 17.97 8.42
CA MET A 126 4.71 18.93 7.35
C MET A 126 3.43 19.75 7.63
N LEU A 127 2.50 19.19 8.44
CA LEU A 127 1.23 19.80 8.85
C LEU A 127 1.08 19.71 10.38
N PRO A 128 1.78 20.54 11.17
CA PRO A 128 1.83 20.40 12.62
C PRO A 128 0.47 20.59 13.32
N ASN A 129 -0.41 21.37 12.72
CA ASN A 129 -1.72 21.71 13.28
C ASN A 129 -2.87 20.85 12.75
N GLU A 130 -2.60 19.86 11.91
CA GLU A 130 -3.61 19.04 11.24
C GLU A 130 -3.31 17.55 11.40
N HIS A 131 -4.31 16.75 11.80
CA HIS A 131 -4.21 15.30 11.69
C HIS A 131 -4.37 14.90 10.24
N ALA A 132 -3.31 14.36 9.67
CA ALA A 132 -3.24 13.98 8.27
C ALA A 132 -2.42 12.70 8.09
N ILE A 133 -2.87 11.85 7.16
CA ILE A 133 -2.22 10.57 6.83
C ILE A 133 -2.17 10.38 5.32
N ASP A 134 -1.52 9.32 4.87
CA ASP A 134 -1.58 8.79 3.50
C ASP A 134 -1.29 9.88 2.46
N ASN A 135 -0.06 10.16 2.29
CA ASN A 135 0.42 11.17 1.35
C ASN A 135 0.81 10.56 0.01
N THR A 136 0.72 11.33 -1.07
CA THR A 136 1.36 11.06 -2.35
C THR A 136 1.88 12.36 -2.95
N LEU A 137 3.10 12.32 -3.46
CA LEU A 137 3.70 13.43 -4.20
C LEU A 137 3.38 13.27 -5.69
N PHE A 138 3.03 14.37 -6.33
CA PHE A 138 2.96 14.47 -7.78
C PHE A 138 3.69 15.72 -8.25
N ILE A 139 4.65 15.57 -9.16
CA ILE A 139 5.33 16.70 -9.82
C ILE A 139 4.73 16.82 -11.20
N ASP A 140 4.11 17.97 -11.50
CA ASP A 140 3.46 18.20 -12.79
C ASP A 140 4.49 18.50 -13.89
N ASP A 141 4.05 18.55 -15.14
CA ASP A 141 4.90 18.76 -16.32
C ASP A 141 5.65 20.10 -16.30
N ASP A 142 5.12 21.10 -15.59
CA ASP A 142 5.77 22.41 -15.37
C ASP A 142 6.76 22.40 -14.20
N GLY A 143 6.94 21.22 -13.56
CA GLY A 143 7.79 21.01 -12.41
C GLY A 143 7.20 21.46 -11.08
N THR A 144 5.92 21.88 -11.03
CA THR A 144 5.26 22.24 -9.77
C THR A 144 4.96 20.99 -8.93
N PRO A 145 5.46 20.90 -7.69
CA PRO A 145 5.20 19.78 -6.82
C PRO A 145 3.88 19.96 -6.06
N TYR A 146 3.09 18.88 -6.02
CA TYR A 146 1.81 18.81 -5.31
C TYR A 146 1.82 17.64 -4.33
N LEU A 147 1.38 17.87 -3.11
CA LEU A 147 1.16 16.84 -2.11
C LEU A 147 -0.34 16.60 -1.95
N PHE A 148 -0.78 15.40 -2.26
CA PHE A 148 -2.11 14.92 -1.87
C PHE A 148 -2.01 14.23 -0.53
N TYR A 149 -3.04 14.36 0.29
CA TYR A 149 -3.06 13.77 1.62
C TYR A 149 -4.49 13.61 2.14
N VAL A 150 -4.66 12.76 3.14
CA VAL A 150 -5.92 12.53 3.82
C VAL A 150 -6.01 13.40 5.07
N HIS A 151 -7.02 14.24 5.11
CA HIS A 151 -7.41 15.00 6.28
C HIS A 151 -8.41 14.21 7.13
N ILE A 152 -8.09 14.04 8.43
CA ILE A 152 -8.92 13.30 9.39
C ILE A 152 -9.82 14.27 10.15
N LYS A 153 -11.01 14.56 9.62
CA LYS A 153 -12.04 15.34 10.32
C LYS A 153 -13.41 15.08 9.69
N HIS A 154 -14.36 14.62 10.49
CA HIS A 154 -15.71 14.26 10.04
C HIS A 154 -15.74 13.24 8.89
N GLY A 155 -14.87 12.23 8.95
CA GLY A 155 -14.54 11.28 7.89
C GLY A 155 -13.17 11.56 7.29
N PHE A 156 -12.72 10.71 6.39
CA PHE A 156 -11.42 10.82 5.73
C PHE A 156 -11.62 11.45 4.35
N HIS A 157 -11.00 12.61 4.14
CA HIS A 157 -11.16 13.40 2.92
C HIS A 157 -9.80 13.65 2.28
N ILE A 158 -9.70 13.51 0.97
CA ILE A 158 -8.46 13.82 0.26
C ILE A 158 -8.40 15.29 -0.09
N LYS A 159 -7.29 15.92 0.25
CA LYS A 159 -6.91 17.27 -0.09
C LYS A 159 -5.65 17.27 -0.95
N VAL A 160 -5.38 18.40 -1.60
CA VAL A 160 -4.13 18.69 -2.31
C VAL A 160 -3.61 20.05 -1.88
N ALA A 161 -2.30 20.15 -1.79
CA ALA A 161 -1.58 21.41 -1.60
C ALA A 161 -0.39 21.46 -2.57
N GLU A 162 -0.02 22.66 -2.98
CA GLU A 162 1.24 22.92 -3.67
C GLU A 162 2.38 22.95 -2.65
N LEU A 163 3.51 22.37 -2.98
CA LEU A 163 4.75 22.49 -2.19
C LEU A 163 5.63 23.63 -2.72
N GLU A 164 6.51 24.12 -1.87
CA GLU A 164 7.65 24.91 -2.31
C GLU A 164 8.66 24.02 -3.07
N ARG A 165 9.66 24.63 -3.69
CA ARG A 165 10.70 23.91 -4.46
C ARG A 165 11.65 23.08 -3.60
N ASP A 166 11.55 23.17 -2.28
CA ASP A 166 12.25 22.31 -1.33
C ASP A 166 11.59 20.91 -1.20
N TYR A 167 10.41 20.72 -1.79
CA TYR A 167 9.59 19.48 -1.71
C TYR A 167 9.16 19.11 -0.28
N ILE A 168 9.24 20.06 0.67
CA ILE A 168 8.93 19.87 2.09
C ILE A 168 7.85 20.83 2.57
N THR A 169 7.99 22.09 2.21
CA THR A 169 7.14 23.18 2.72
C THR A 169 5.83 23.27 1.96
N ILE A 170 4.71 23.14 2.67
CA ILE A 170 3.37 23.26 2.11
C ILE A 170 2.97 24.73 1.98
N LYS A 171 2.55 25.15 0.79
CA LYS A 171 1.93 26.45 0.54
C LYS A 171 0.50 26.44 1.08
N GLN A 172 0.30 26.92 2.30
CA GLN A 172 -0.97 26.82 3.05
C GLN A 172 -2.19 27.40 2.31
N ASN A 173 -2.00 28.50 1.57
CA ASN A 173 -3.04 29.18 0.80
C ASN A 173 -3.48 28.41 -0.45
N THR A 174 -2.81 27.31 -0.81
CA THR A 174 -3.13 26.49 -1.97
C THR A 174 -3.94 25.24 -1.62
N ILE A 175 -4.14 24.96 -0.33
CA ILE A 175 -4.85 23.77 0.13
C ILE A 175 -6.28 23.75 -0.45
N THR A 176 -6.61 22.65 -1.16
CA THR A 176 -7.91 22.49 -1.83
C THR A 176 -8.47 21.09 -1.53
N HIS A 177 -9.76 20.98 -1.38
CA HIS A 177 -10.46 19.70 -1.27
C HIS A 177 -10.59 19.03 -2.64
N CYS A 178 -10.22 17.74 -2.71
CA CYS A 178 -10.36 16.92 -3.90
C CYS A 178 -11.63 16.06 -3.87
N VAL A 179 -11.65 15.07 -2.99
CA VAL A 179 -12.77 14.12 -2.87
C VAL A 179 -13.10 13.84 -1.41
N LYS A 180 -14.36 13.49 -1.18
CA LYS A 180 -14.88 13.02 0.11
C LYS A 180 -15.82 11.84 -0.10
N PRO A 181 -16.05 10.99 0.89
CA PRO A 181 -16.96 9.84 0.77
C PRO A 181 -18.38 10.31 0.40
N LYS A 182 -18.85 9.85 -0.77
CA LYS A 182 -20.20 10.16 -1.30
C LYS A 182 -20.85 8.95 -1.94
N GLN A 183 -20.08 8.06 -2.57
CA GLN A 183 -20.58 6.84 -3.18
C GLN A 183 -20.89 5.81 -2.08
N GLN A 184 -21.91 4.97 -2.31
CA GLN A 184 -22.38 4.02 -1.29
C GLN A 184 -21.29 3.07 -0.81
N TRP A 185 -20.49 2.53 -1.73
CA TRP A 185 -19.40 1.59 -1.42
C TRP A 185 -18.32 2.17 -0.51
N GLU A 186 -18.18 3.48 -0.45
CA GLU A 186 -17.19 4.21 0.38
C GLU A 186 -17.62 4.36 1.85
N GLN A 187 -18.84 3.96 2.20
CA GLN A 187 -19.50 4.31 3.45
C GLN A 187 -20.14 3.12 4.17
N VAL A 188 -19.82 1.88 3.77
CA VAL A 188 -20.45 0.68 4.34
C VAL A 188 -20.02 0.47 5.80
N GLU A 189 -18.71 0.54 6.08
CA GLU A 189 -18.12 0.34 7.41
C GLU A 189 -17.20 1.51 7.81
N GLY A 190 -17.53 2.71 7.35
CA GLY A 190 -16.80 3.94 7.63
C GLY A 190 -16.92 4.93 6.47
N LYS A 191 -16.82 6.22 6.76
CA LYS A 191 -16.80 7.28 5.75
C LYS A 191 -15.36 7.58 5.38
N VAL A 192 -14.82 6.83 4.41
CA VAL A 192 -13.38 6.85 4.11
C VAL A 192 -13.13 7.06 2.62
N ASN A 193 -12.29 8.05 2.30
CA ASN A 193 -11.47 8.11 1.11
C ASN A 193 -10.04 8.34 1.55
N GLU A 194 -9.15 7.37 1.31
CA GLU A 194 -7.76 7.39 1.75
C GLU A 194 -6.82 6.83 0.68
N GLY A 195 -5.50 6.84 0.97
CA GLY A 195 -4.48 6.29 0.08
C GLY A 195 -4.52 6.87 -1.33
N PRO A 196 -4.47 8.22 -1.52
CA PRO A 196 -4.44 8.80 -2.86
C PRO A 196 -3.16 8.41 -3.60
N SER A 197 -3.28 8.18 -4.91
CA SER A 197 -2.12 8.07 -5.80
C SER A 197 -2.48 8.64 -7.17
N ILE A 198 -1.57 9.40 -7.77
CA ILE A 198 -1.87 10.23 -8.95
C ILE A 198 -1.04 9.79 -10.15
N ILE A 199 -1.69 9.68 -11.31
CA ILE A 199 -0.98 9.66 -12.60
C ILE A 199 -1.62 10.65 -13.56
N LYS A 200 -0.84 11.13 -14.53
CA LYS A 200 -1.31 11.96 -15.65
C LYS A 200 -1.28 11.12 -16.93
N HIS A 201 -2.38 11.16 -17.67
CA HIS A 201 -2.49 10.44 -18.95
C HIS A 201 -3.38 11.23 -19.91
N ASP A 202 -2.91 11.47 -21.13
CA ASP A 202 -3.60 12.25 -22.18
C ASP A 202 -4.11 13.61 -21.67
N GLY A 203 -3.32 14.32 -20.86
CA GLY A 203 -3.67 15.63 -20.29
C GLY A 203 -4.74 15.61 -19.20
N LEU A 204 -5.13 14.43 -18.72
CA LEU A 204 -6.04 14.25 -17.60
C LEU A 204 -5.30 13.69 -16.38
N TYR A 205 -5.73 14.08 -15.19
CA TYR A 205 -5.25 13.55 -13.92
C TYR A 205 -6.17 12.46 -13.44
N PHE A 206 -5.61 11.33 -13.05
CA PHE A 206 -6.31 10.18 -12.47
C PHE A 206 -5.84 10.02 -11.02
N MET A 207 -6.75 10.18 -10.09
CA MET A 207 -6.55 9.91 -8.68
C MET A 207 -7.12 8.54 -8.36
N PHE A 208 -6.27 7.59 -8.01
CA PHE A 208 -6.67 6.33 -7.39
C PHE A 208 -6.75 6.56 -5.90
N TYR A 209 -7.76 6.01 -5.26
CA TYR A 209 -7.99 6.14 -3.83
C TYR A 209 -8.71 4.92 -3.29
N SER A 210 -8.65 4.71 -1.99
CA SER A 210 -9.39 3.64 -1.34
C SER A 210 -10.62 4.16 -0.63
N GLY A 211 -11.66 3.38 -0.67
CA GLY A 211 -12.93 3.69 -0.02
C GLY A 211 -13.36 2.60 0.95
N ASN A 212 -14.21 2.99 1.91
CA ASN A 212 -14.63 2.19 3.05
C ASN A 212 -13.53 2.03 4.12
N GLY A 213 -13.80 1.40 5.26
CA GLY A 213 -12.79 1.14 6.28
C GLY A 213 -11.86 -0.02 5.91
N TYR A 214 -10.55 0.10 6.13
CA TYR A 214 -9.57 -0.92 5.76
C TYR A 214 -9.78 -2.29 6.43
N LYS A 215 -10.55 -2.34 7.53
CA LYS A 215 -10.92 -3.60 8.21
C LYS A 215 -12.09 -4.31 7.53
N SER A 216 -12.84 -3.60 6.69
CA SER A 216 -13.93 -4.17 5.93
C SER A 216 -13.42 -5.11 4.84
N GLN A 217 -14.07 -6.25 4.68
CA GLN A 217 -13.82 -7.11 3.53
C GLN A 217 -14.14 -6.42 2.20
N ASN A 218 -15.03 -5.41 2.23
CA ASN A 218 -15.44 -4.60 1.09
C ASN A 218 -14.56 -3.34 0.90
N TYR A 219 -13.39 -3.26 1.53
CA TYR A 219 -12.39 -2.24 1.20
C TYR A 219 -12.02 -2.34 -0.28
N GLY A 220 -11.99 -1.23 -1.00
CA GLY A 220 -11.83 -1.24 -2.45
C GLY A 220 -11.09 -0.02 -2.96
N ILE A 221 -10.74 -0.05 -4.25
CA ILE A 221 -10.06 1.03 -4.96
C ILE A 221 -11.05 1.70 -5.92
N GLY A 222 -11.17 3.01 -5.83
CA GLY A 222 -11.88 3.84 -6.77
C GLY A 222 -10.94 4.74 -7.57
N CYS A 223 -11.51 5.42 -8.56
CA CYS A 223 -10.80 6.43 -9.34
C CYS A 223 -11.66 7.69 -9.47
N ALA A 224 -10.99 8.85 -9.42
CA ALA A 224 -11.55 10.14 -9.80
C ALA A 224 -10.67 10.78 -10.88
N ILE A 225 -11.28 11.55 -11.78
CA ILE A 225 -10.61 12.20 -12.92
C ILE A 225 -10.79 13.70 -12.83
N ALA A 226 -9.74 14.46 -13.18
CA ALA A 226 -9.79 15.91 -13.30
C ALA A 226 -9.00 16.41 -14.51
N ARG A 227 -9.36 17.60 -15.01
CA ARG A 227 -8.60 18.34 -16.04
C ARG A 227 -7.56 19.27 -15.44
N ASN A 228 -7.74 19.63 -14.18
CA ASN A 228 -6.82 20.44 -13.40
C ASN A 228 -6.47 19.67 -12.13
N ILE A 229 -5.19 19.66 -11.76
CA ILE A 229 -4.70 18.88 -10.62
C ILE A 229 -5.36 19.26 -9.29
N ARG A 230 -5.80 20.51 -9.16
CA ARG A 230 -6.53 21.01 -7.99
C ARG A 230 -8.05 20.77 -8.09
N GLY A 231 -8.52 20.14 -9.20
CA GLY A 231 -9.91 19.80 -9.44
C GLY A 231 -10.66 20.81 -10.34
N PRO A 232 -11.99 20.68 -10.45
CA PRO A 232 -12.82 19.73 -9.71
C PRO A 232 -12.58 18.26 -10.11
N TRP A 233 -12.54 17.38 -9.12
CA TRP A 233 -12.38 15.94 -9.29
C TRP A 233 -13.75 15.25 -9.43
N ARG A 234 -13.92 14.44 -10.47
CA ARG A 234 -15.13 13.66 -10.72
C ARG A 234 -14.84 12.17 -10.50
N LYS A 235 -15.46 11.57 -9.50
CA LYS A 235 -15.43 10.13 -9.29
C LYS A 235 -16.09 9.38 -10.42
N LEU A 236 -15.52 8.25 -10.81
CA LEU A 236 -16.11 7.41 -11.84
C LEU A 236 -17.39 6.74 -11.33
N PRO A 237 -18.43 6.65 -12.16
CA PRO A 237 -19.67 5.97 -11.77
C PRO A 237 -19.50 4.47 -11.57
N GLU A 238 -18.54 3.85 -12.27
CA GLU A 238 -18.19 2.43 -12.18
C GLU A 238 -17.36 2.05 -10.95
N ASN A 239 -17.02 2.99 -10.08
CA ASN A 239 -16.31 2.66 -8.82
C ASN A 239 -17.12 1.68 -7.95
N PRO A 240 -16.45 0.75 -7.25
CA PRO A 240 -15.00 0.57 -7.17
C PRO A 240 -14.42 -0.13 -8.41
N ILE A 241 -13.26 0.32 -8.90
CA ILE A 241 -12.55 -0.28 -10.04
C ILE A 241 -11.76 -1.55 -9.66
N LEU A 242 -11.52 -1.76 -8.38
CA LEU A 242 -11.02 -3.02 -7.81
C LEU A 242 -11.66 -3.25 -6.44
N GLN A 243 -12.32 -4.38 -6.30
CA GLN A 243 -12.84 -4.88 -5.03
C GLN A 243 -12.95 -6.40 -5.13
N LEU A 244 -12.57 -7.12 -4.05
CA LEU A 244 -12.66 -8.59 -3.96
C LEU A 244 -12.04 -9.33 -5.17
N PRO A 245 -10.80 -9.03 -5.62
CA PRO A 245 -10.23 -9.71 -6.77
C PRO A 245 -9.94 -11.19 -6.45
N GLY A 246 -10.49 -12.10 -7.24
CA GLY A 246 -10.32 -13.55 -7.06
C GLY A 246 -10.83 -14.03 -5.70
N ARG A 247 -9.89 -14.42 -4.81
CA ARG A 247 -10.21 -14.90 -3.45
C ARG A 247 -9.85 -13.89 -2.35
N LEU A 248 -9.31 -12.72 -2.73
CA LEU A 248 -8.89 -11.70 -1.78
C LEU A 248 -10.08 -10.92 -1.25
N VAL A 249 -9.98 -10.46 -0.03
CA VAL A 249 -10.91 -9.55 0.63
C VAL A 249 -10.14 -8.39 1.23
N GLY A 250 -10.80 -7.25 1.43
CA GLY A 250 -10.17 -6.06 2.00
C GLY A 250 -9.03 -5.55 1.12
N SER A 251 -9.24 -5.51 -0.20
CA SER A 251 -8.22 -5.14 -1.19
C SER A 251 -8.23 -3.65 -1.43
N GLY A 252 -7.15 -2.96 -1.12
CA GLY A 252 -7.07 -1.52 -1.29
C GLY A 252 -5.67 -0.96 -1.02
N HIS A 253 -5.60 0.32 -0.91
CA HIS A 253 -4.45 1.18 -0.61
C HIS A 253 -3.14 0.71 -1.25
N GLY A 254 -2.76 1.41 -2.28
CA GLY A 254 -1.55 1.14 -3.06
C GLY A 254 -1.39 2.17 -4.17
N ALA A 255 -0.48 1.91 -5.10
CA ALA A 255 -0.09 2.86 -6.11
C ALA A 255 0.11 2.23 -7.49
N PRO A 256 -0.15 2.95 -8.58
CA PRO A 256 0.29 2.56 -9.91
C PRO A 256 1.81 2.71 -10.04
N PHE A 257 2.43 1.82 -10.79
CA PHE A 257 3.85 1.91 -11.15
C PHE A 257 4.12 1.28 -12.51
N TYR A 258 5.20 1.69 -13.17
CA TYR A 258 5.64 1.10 -14.43
C TYR A 258 6.72 0.05 -14.17
N ASP A 259 6.61 -1.11 -14.85
CA ASP A 259 7.68 -2.12 -14.84
C ASP A 259 8.82 -1.72 -15.79
N LYS A 260 9.91 -2.48 -15.78
CA LYS A 260 11.09 -2.28 -16.65
C LYS A 260 10.78 -2.28 -18.15
N ALA A 261 9.66 -2.88 -18.54
CA ALA A 261 9.18 -2.92 -19.92
C ALA A 261 8.18 -1.78 -20.22
N GLY A 262 8.04 -0.81 -19.32
CA GLY A 262 7.10 0.30 -19.44
C GLY A 262 5.63 -0.10 -19.33
N LYS A 263 5.32 -1.26 -18.75
CA LYS A 263 3.95 -1.73 -18.58
C LYS A 263 3.41 -1.27 -17.23
N LEU A 264 2.20 -0.73 -17.25
CA LEU A 264 1.54 -0.21 -16.06
C LEU A 264 1.00 -1.36 -15.17
N HIS A 265 1.28 -1.28 -13.89
CA HIS A 265 0.82 -2.14 -12.83
C HIS A 265 0.22 -1.32 -11.69
N TYR A 266 -0.50 -2.02 -10.80
CA TYR A 266 -0.97 -1.49 -9.54
C TYR A 266 -0.52 -2.41 -8.41
N VAL A 267 0.21 -1.89 -7.43
CA VAL A 267 0.51 -2.60 -6.20
C VAL A 267 -0.59 -2.25 -5.19
N PHE A 268 -1.04 -3.22 -4.39
CA PHE A 268 -2.07 -3.05 -3.37
C PHE A 268 -1.92 -4.07 -2.26
N HIS A 269 -2.58 -3.84 -1.14
CA HIS A 269 -2.67 -4.87 -0.12
C HIS A 269 -4.05 -5.53 -0.10
N ALA A 270 -4.12 -6.70 0.55
CA ALA A 270 -5.37 -7.34 0.95
C ALA A 270 -5.23 -7.91 2.37
N HIS A 271 -6.35 -8.28 2.97
CA HIS A 271 -6.36 -8.96 4.27
C HIS A 271 -5.54 -10.25 4.23
N ASN A 272 -5.09 -10.71 5.39
CA ASN A 272 -4.38 -11.98 5.53
C ASN A 272 -5.23 -13.16 5.03
N SER A 273 -6.50 -13.20 5.44
CA SER A 273 -7.51 -14.15 5.00
C SER A 273 -8.90 -13.50 5.13
N LYS A 274 -9.96 -14.26 4.82
CA LYS A 274 -11.34 -13.81 5.06
C LYS A 274 -11.63 -13.59 6.55
N GLU A 275 -11.00 -14.38 7.42
CA GLU A 275 -11.23 -14.37 8.87
C GLU A 275 -10.25 -13.43 9.59
N LYS A 276 -9.15 -13.05 8.93
CA LYS A 276 -8.05 -12.34 9.59
C LYS A 276 -7.56 -11.16 8.76
N VAL A 277 -7.69 -9.95 9.30
CA VAL A 277 -7.20 -8.72 8.65
C VAL A 277 -5.67 -8.68 8.63
N HIS A 278 -5.04 -8.83 9.76
CA HIS A 278 -3.58 -8.66 9.92
C HIS A 278 -2.82 -9.99 9.99
N PRO A 279 -1.52 -10.00 9.56
CA PRO A 279 -0.88 -8.96 8.78
C PRO A 279 -1.46 -8.86 7.36
N ARG A 280 -1.67 -7.64 6.84
CA ARG A 280 -2.07 -7.43 5.46
C ARG A 280 -0.92 -7.81 4.51
N CYS A 281 -1.25 -8.33 3.34
CA CYS A 281 -0.26 -8.85 2.40
C CYS A 281 -0.25 -8.05 1.10
N MET A 282 0.93 -7.85 0.51
CA MET A 282 1.14 -7.15 -0.75
C MET A 282 0.78 -8.03 -1.95
N TYR A 283 0.12 -7.42 -2.95
CA TYR A 283 -0.23 -8.03 -4.24
C TYR A 283 0.05 -7.05 -5.38
N ILE A 284 0.26 -7.58 -6.58
CA ILE A 284 0.54 -6.79 -7.79
C ILE A 284 -0.37 -7.26 -8.91
N ALA A 285 -1.09 -6.34 -9.56
CA ALA A 285 -1.92 -6.61 -10.71
C ALA A 285 -1.52 -5.76 -11.92
N ARG A 286 -1.81 -6.23 -13.13
CA ARG A 286 -1.72 -5.42 -14.34
C ARG A 286 -2.79 -4.35 -14.32
N MET A 287 -2.43 -3.18 -14.80
CA MET A 287 -3.33 -2.05 -14.93
C MET A 287 -3.27 -1.47 -16.35
N ALA A 288 -4.36 -0.88 -16.80
CA ALA A 288 -4.43 -0.13 -18.04
C ALA A 288 -5.44 1.01 -17.92
N ILE A 289 -5.20 2.11 -18.60
CA ILE A 289 -6.20 3.15 -18.84
C ILE A 289 -6.73 2.93 -20.26
N LYS A 290 -7.96 2.44 -20.35
CA LYS A 290 -8.65 2.21 -21.63
C LYS A 290 -9.43 3.44 -22.03
N ARG A 291 -9.49 3.72 -23.33
CA ARG A 291 -10.29 4.78 -23.90
C ARG A 291 -11.48 4.21 -24.68
N SER A 292 -12.67 4.74 -24.45
CA SER A 292 -13.88 4.45 -25.23
C SER A 292 -14.54 5.79 -25.63
N GLY A 293 -14.40 6.15 -26.90
CA GLY A 293 -14.81 7.47 -27.37
C GLY A 293 -14.05 8.60 -26.67
N LYS A 294 -14.77 9.44 -25.92
CA LYS A 294 -14.19 10.55 -25.13
C LYS A 294 -13.92 10.18 -23.65
N GLU A 295 -14.30 8.98 -23.23
CA GLU A 295 -14.20 8.55 -21.85
C GLU A 295 -13.01 7.63 -21.62
N TYR A 296 -12.43 7.71 -20.43
CA TYR A 296 -11.31 6.89 -19.97
C TYR A 296 -11.76 5.99 -18.83
N HIS A 297 -11.38 4.71 -18.93
CA HIS A 297 -11.74 3.67 -17.98
C HIS A 297 -10.44 3.01 -17.46
N PRO A 298 -9.95 3.42 -16.30
CA PRO A 298 -8.86 2.71 -15.65
C PRO A 298 -9.35 1.32 -15.20
N VAL A 299 -8.58 0.30 -15.51
CA VAL A 299 -8.90 -1.10 -15.23
C VAL A 299 -7.72 -1.74 -14.51
N ILE A 300 -7.94 -2.21 -13.30
CA ILE A 300 -7.00 -3.07 -12.57
C ILE A 300 -7.46 -4.52 -12.78
N ASN A 301 -6.55 -5.38 -13.25
CA ASN A 301 -6.91 -6.77 -13.54
C ASN A 301 -7.18 -7.53 -12.23
N HIS A 302 -8.22 -8.36 -12.20
CA HIS A 302 -8.51 -9.24 -11.07
C HIS A 302 -7.56 -10.45 -10.96
N LYS A 303 -6.74 -10.72 -12.00
CA LYS A 303 -5.60 -11.63 -11.91
C LYS A 303 -4.40 -10.87 -11.33
N TYR A 304 -3.84 -11.42 -10.26
CA TYR A 304 -2.75 -10.78 -9.53
C TYR A 304 -1.57 -11.74 -9.31
N THR A 305 -0.41 -11.17 -9.11
CA THR A 305 0.78 -11.85 -8.60
C THR A 305 0.79 -11.76 -7.08
N THR A 306 1.11 -12.84 -6.40
CA THR A 306 1.41 -12.88 -4.97
C THR A 306 2.92 -12.85 -4.80
N PRO A 307 3.53 -11.72 -4.44
CA PRO A 307 4.95 -11.62 -4.14
C PRO A 307 5.35 -12.52 -2.97
N LYS A 308 6.55 -13.08 -3.04
CA LYS A 308 7.05 -13.99 -2.02
C LYS A 308 8.46 -13.61 -1.57
N VAL A 309 8.69 -13.66 -0.27
CA VAL A 309 10.04 -13.57 0.28
C VAL A 309 10.78 -14.85 -0.04
N ILE A 310 11.99 -14.72 -0.61
CA ILE A 310 12.93 -15.83 -0.76
C ILE A 310 13.99 -15.74 0.33
N LYS A 311 14.34 -16.87 0.93
CA LYS A 311 15.45 -16.95 1.89
C LYS A 311 16.75 -16.69 1.12
N GLN A 312 17.63 -15.89 1.71
CA GLN A 312 19.01 -15.74 1.26
C GLN A 312 19.75 -17.04 1.43
#